data_3a4c08786a92492042d0af15e694a0a2
#
_entry.id   3a4c08786a92492042d0af15e694a0a2
#
_cell.length_a   1.000
_cell.length_b   1.000
_cell.length_c   1.000
_cell.angle_alpha   90.00
_cell.angle_beta   90.00
_cell.angle_gamma   90.00
#
_symmetry.space_group_name_H-M   'P 1'
#
loop_
_entity.id
_entity.type
_entity.pdbx_description
1 polymer ?
#
loop_
_entity_poly.entity_id
_entity_poly.type
_entity_poly.pdbx_seq_one_letter_code
_entity_poly.pdbx_strand_id
1 'polypeptide(L)'
;MAENTSTFTGAAADGTALTAVYLTQPAANVAIGLVFAGSDLPHIVHWGRPLAKPDTLLAAYDALKPQRVSGALDDTVWPSILPTQAESWIGEQRVVLRRAGVELFPKFTVTNIETGGVLEATLDAVSGESYTDVAGHARATGPARVPGVIVTARDEEQGVEVEWHLELLPGGLARQKATVTNLFGADAGAQLELGKIELGFPLPESAGEILTTTGHHLRERSPQRQPLTVG
;
A
#
# COMPACT_ATOMS: atom_id res chain seq x y z
N MET A 1 14.49 1.08 22.27
CA MET A 1 14.47 0.77 20.82
C MET A 1 13.70 1.90 20.18
N ALA A 2 14.26 2.58 19.20
CA ALA A 2 13.55 3.64 18.49
C ALA A 2 12.29 3.00 17.84
N GLU A 3 11.15 3.64 18.03
CA GLU A 3 9.93 3.24 17.35
C GLU A 3 10.16 3.38 15.84
N ASN A 4 10.08 2.25 15.14
CA ASN A 4 10.28 2.21 13.68
C ASN A 4 9.03 2.68 12.91
N THR A 5 8.02 3.18 13.63
CA THR A 5 6.80 3.77 13.10
C THR A 5 6.52 5.08 13.83
N SER A 6 6.26 6.13 13.09
CA SER A 6 5.92 7.47 13.62
C SER A 6 4.70 8.01 12.92
N THR A 7 3.89 8.80 13.65
CA THR A 7 2.70 9.45 13.13
C THR A 7 2.79 10.96 13.33
N PHE A 8 2.39 11.72 12.32
CA PHE A 8 2.36 13.17 12.32
C PHE A 8 0.98 13.64 11.86
N THR A 9 0.49 14.74 12.41
CA THR A 9 -0.79 15.33 12.02
C THR A 9 -0.60 16.80 11.62
N GLY A 10 -1.42 17.26 10.70
CA GLY A 10 -1.38 18.64 10.21
C GLY A 10 -2.57 18.93 9.30
N ALA A 11 -2.41 19.90 8.43
CA ALA A 11 -3.40 20.24 7.42
C ALA A 11 -2.74 20.57 6.09
N ALA A 12 -3.42 20.25 5.01
CA ALA A 12 -3.09 20.66 3.65
C ALA A 12 -3.34 22.17 3.46
N ALA A 13 -2.85 22.73 2.37
CA ALA A 13 -3.04 24.14 2.02
C ALA A 13 -4.53 24.52 1.88
N ASP A 14 -5.40 23.59 1.50
CA ASP A 14 -6.84 23.77 1.38
C ASP A 14 -7.60 23.59 2.71
N GLY A 15 -6.89 23.31 3.81
CA GLY A 15 -7.46 23.08 5.14
C GLY A 15 -7.86 21.62 5.43
N THR A 16 -7.70 20.71 4.48
CA THR A 16 -7.96 19.28 4.69
C THR A 16 -7.04 18.72 5.78
N ALA A 17 -7.62 18.03 6.77
CA ALA A 17 -6.83 17.39 7.82
C ALA A 17 -5.94 16.30 7.23
N LEU A 18 -4.67 16.28 7.62
CA LEU A 18 -3.69 15.31 7.18
C LEU A 18 -3.19 14.46 8.35
N THR A 19 -3.05 13.17 8.10
CA THR A 19 -2.32 12.25 8.98
C THR A 19 -1.23 11.56 8.16
N ALA A 20 0.03 11.70 8.57
CA ALA A 20 1.15 11.01 7.97
C ALA A 20 1.59 9.84 8.85
N VAL A 21 1.83 8.69 8.24
CA VAL A 21 2.43 7.51 8.86
C VAL A 21 3.78 7.25 8.20
N TYR A 22 4.81 7.13 9.00
CA TYR A 22 6.17 6.94 8.54
C TYR A 22 6.75 5.65 9.12
N LEU A 23 7.08 4.72 8.24
CA LEU A 23 7.68 3.44 8.55
C LEU A 23 9.17 3.48 8.23
N THR A 24 10.02 3.00 9.12
CA THR A 24 11.47 2.94 8.90
C THR A 24 12.04 1.57 9.20
N GLN A 25 12.98 1.15 8.37
CA GLN A 25 13.85 -0.01 8.62
C GLN A 25 15.31 0.45 8.55
N PRO A 26 15.87 0.94 9.68
CA PRO A 26 17.21 1.55 9.70
C PRO A 26 18.30 0.60 9.22
N ALA A 27 18.22 -0.70 9.57
CA ALA A 27 19.21 -1.70 9.17
C ALA A 27 19.28 -1.87 7.63
N ALA A 28 18.18 -1.67 6.93
CA ALA A 28 18.11 -1.71 5.48
C ALA A 28 18.22 -0.33 4.82
N ASN A 29 18.28 0.75 5.61
CA ASN A 29 18.30 2.13 5.13
C ASN A 29 17.10 2.45 4.21
N VAL A 30 15.91 1.96 4.58
CA VAL A 30 14.66 2.14 3.82
C VAL A 30 13.58 2.74 4.71
N ALA A 31 12.78 3.60 4.12
CA ALA A 31 11.59 4.17 4.73
C ALA A 31 10.44 4.29 3.73
N ILE A 32 9.21 4.28 4.25
CA ILE A 32 7.98 4.51 3.50
C ILE A 32 7.17 5.55 4.26
N GLY A 33 6.68 6.54 3.54
CA GLY A 33 5.81 7.59 4.06
C GLY A 33 4.44 7.56 3.38
N LEU A 34 3.40 7.50 4.19
CA LEU A 34 2.00 7.53 3.79
C LEU A 34 1.36 8.81 4.27
N VAL A 35 0.46 9.39 3.49
CA VAL A 35 -0.37 10.52 3.93
C VAL A 35 -1.84 10.22 3.64
N PHE A 36 -2.66 10.35 4.67
CA PHE A 36 -4.11 10.30 4.63
C PHE A 36 -4.66 11.72 4.59
N ALA A 37 -5.57 11.99 3.68
CA ALA A 37 -6.28 13.27 3.59
C ALA A 37 -7.73 13.07 4.04
N GLY A 38 -8.08 13.64 5.19
CA GLY A 38 -9.38 13.36 5.81
C GLY A 38 -9.56 11.87 6.09
N SER A 39 -10.61 11.31 5.52
CA SER A 39 -10.94 9.88 5.62
C SER A 39 -10.67 9.10 4.32
N ASP A 40 -9.93 9.67 3.39
CA ASP A 40 -9.59 8.98 2.15
C ASP A 40 -8.48 7.93 2.36
N LEU A 41 -8.41 6.93 1.49
CA LEU A 41 -7.31 5.97 1.47
C LEU A 41 -5.98 6.69 1.26
N PRO A 42 -4.88 6.20 1.87
CA PRO A 42 -3.62 6.93 1.86
C PRO A 42 -2.94 6.92 0.49
N HIS A 43 -2.12 7.95 0.30
CA HIS A 43 -1.13 8.02 -0.77
C HIS A 43 0.25 7.68 -0.23
N ILE A 44 1.05 6.92 -0.98
CA ILE A 44 2.46 6.73 -0.68
C ILE A 44 3.21 7.93 -1.27
N VAL A 45 3.68 8.81 -0.39
CA VAL A 45 4.37 10.07 -0.77
C VAL A 45 5.89 9.98 -0.67
N HIS A 46 6.39 8.95 -0.05
CA HIS A 46 7.82 8.67 0.06
C HIS A 46 8.09 7.17 0.08
N TRP A 47 9.08 6.76 -0.69
CA TRP A 47 9.68 5.43 -0.63
C TRP A 47 11.15 5.53 -1.01
N GLY A 48 12.02 5.26 -0.07
CA GLY A 48 13.44 5.40 -0.30
C GLY A 48 14.26 5.42 0.99
N ARG A 49 15.33 6.19 1.00
CA ARG A 49 16.15 6.39 2.20
C ARG A 49 15.37 7.11 3.29
N PRO A 50 15.65 6.84 4.58
CA PRO A 50 15.05 7.57 5.68
C PRO A 50 15.22 9.09 5.54
N LEU A 51 14.13 9.81 5.77
CA LEU A 51 14.10 11.26 5.75
C LEU A 51 14.76 11.81 7.05
N ALA A 52 15.54 12.87 6.92
CA ALA A 52 16.10 13.56 8.07
C ALA A 52 15.04 14.24 8.95
N LYS A 53 13.92 14.64 8.33
CA LYS A 53 12.77 15.25 8.99
C LYS A 53 11.48 14.61 8.45
N PRO A 54 10.98 13.54 9.06
CA PRO A 54 9.80 12.82 8.57
C PRO A 54 8.50 13.64 8.57
N ASP A 55 8.38 14.65 9.42
CA ASP A 55 7.24 15.58 9.45
C ASP A 55 7.05 16.37 8.14
N THR A 56 8.10 16.44 7.30
CA THR A 56 8.01 17.04 5.96
C THR A 56 7.08 16.28 5.01
N LEU A 57 6.66 15.04 5.35
CA LEU A 57 5.66 14.29 4.58
C LEU A 57 4.34 15.06 4.43
N LEU A 58 3.95 15.82 5.45
CA LEU A 58 2.73 16.65 5.40
C LEU A 58 2.84 17.73 4.31
N ALA A 59 4.00 18.40 4.23
CA ALA A 59 4.24 19.39 3.17
C ALA A 59 4.44 18.73 1.78
N ALA A 60 5.00 17.52 1.75
CA ALA A 60 5.16 16.77 0.52
C ALA A 60 3.80 16.41 -0.12
N TYR A 61 2.74 16.22 0.67
CA TYR A 61 1.41 15.96 0.17
C TYR A 61 0.95 17.08 -0.78
N ASP A 62 1.01 18.33 -0.36
CA ASP A 62 0.60 19.46 -1.19
C ASP A 62 1.50 19.63 -2.43
N ALA A 63 2.79 19.35 -2.30
CA ALA A 63 3.74 19.47 -3.40
C ALA A 63 3.57 18.38 -4.48
N LEU A 64 3.12 17.18 -4.08
CA LEU A 64 2.93 16.04 -4.98
C LEU A 64 1.51 15.94 -5.51
N LYS A 65 0.53 16.59 -4.84
CA LYS A 65 -0.86 16.58 -5.29
C LYS A 65 -0.95 17.17 -6.70
N PRO A 66 -1.52 16.41 -7.67
CA PRO A 66 -1.66 16.92 -9.03
C PRO A 66 -2.41 18.25 -9.09
N GLN A 67 -1.88 19.18 -9.84
CA GLN A 67 -2.53 20.48 -10.04
C GLN A 67 -3.65 20.36 -11.06
N ARG A 68 -4.79 20.99 -10.79
CA ARG A 68 -5.85 21.13 -11.79
C ARG A 68 -5.32 21.87 -13.01
N VAL A 69 -5.51 21.28 -14.19
CA VAL A 69 -5.20 21.96 -15.44
C VAL A 69 -6.29 22.98 -15.74
N SER A 70 -5.91 24.24 -16.00
CA SER A 70 -6.86 25.31 -16.36
C SER A 70 -7.68 24.90 -17.59
N GLY A 71 -9.01 24.96 -17.46
CA GLY A 71 -9.93 24.60 -18.53
C GLY A 71 -10.20 23.09 -18.68
N ALA A 72 -9.57 22.24 -17.88
CA ALA A 72 -9.92 20.83 -17.81
C ALA A 72 -11.26 20.64 -17.10
N LEU A 73 -12.11 19.79 -17.65
CA LEU A 73 -13.38 19.41 -17.03
C LEU A 73 -13.16 18.34 -15.98
N ASP A 74 -12.08 17.57 -16.11
CA ASP A 74 -11.76 16.46 -15.22
C ASP A 74 -10.68 16.84 -14.21
N ASP A 75 -10.84 16.36 -13.00
CA ASP A 75 -9.78 16.42 -12.00
C ASP A 75 -8.70 15.40 -12.31
N THR A 76 -7.45 15.81 -12.19
CA THR A 76 -6.34 14.86 -12.28
C THR A 76 -6.35 13.98 -11.04
N VAL A 77 -6.58 12.69 -11.25
CA VAL A 77 -6.64 11.72 -10.15
C VAL A 77 -5.23 11.40 -9.66
N TRP A 78 -5.01 11.57 -8.36
CA TRP A 78 -3.82 11.05 -7.69
C TRP A 78 -4.18 9.67 -7.09
N PRO A 79 -3.62 8.57 -7.61
CA PRO A 79 -4.03 7.25 -7.14
C PRO A 79 -3.66 7.04 -5.66
N SER A 80 -4.65 6.61 -4.88
CA SER A 80 -4.44 6.06 -3.55
C SER A 80 -3.81 4.65 -3.63
N ILE A 81 -3.61 4.01 -2.51
CA ILE A 81 -3.12 2.61 -2.47
C ILE A 81 -4.05 1.63 -3.20
N LEU A 82 -5.32 1.94 -3.30
CA LEU A 82 -6.35 1.12 -3.93
C LEU A 82 -7.38 2.00 -4.65
N PRO A 83 -7.00 2.65 -5.76
CA PRO A 83 -7.87 3.59 -6.47
C PRO A 83 -9.08 2.87 -7.08
N THR A 84 -10.25 3.47 -6.94
CA THR A 84 -11.51 2.97 -7.48
C THR A 84 -12.12 3.96 -8.48
N GLN A 85 -13.03 3.49 -9.32
CA GLN A 85 -13.75 4.34 -10.27
C GLN A 85 -14.63 5.37 -9.55
N ALA A 86 -15.12 5.05 -8.34
CA ALA A 86 -15.87 6.00 -7.51
C ALA A 86 -15.02 7.21 -7.08
N GLU A 87 -13.69 7.07 -7.08
CA GLU A 87 -12.72 8.14 -6.87
C GLU A 87 -12.23 8.78 -8.19
N SER A 88 -12.97 8.59 -9.28
CA SER A 88 -12.61 9.07 -10.63
C SER A 88 -11.35 8.43 -11.23
N TRP A 89 -10.96 7.24 -10.76
CA TRP A 89 -9.87 6.50 -11.38
C TRP A 89 -10.28 5.99 -12.75
N ILE A 90 -9.57 6.41 -13.80
CA ILE A 90 -9.83 6.07 -15.20
C ILE A 90 -8.85 5.02 -15.76
N GLY A 91 -7.87 4.59 -14.96
CA GLY A 91 -6.95 3.52 -15.33
C GLY A 91 -7.57 2.13 -15.25
N GLU A 92 -6.75 1.10 -15.39
CA GLU A 92 -7.20 -0.27 -15.21
C GLU A 92 -7.81 -0.48 -13.83
N GLN A 93 -8.96 -1.15 -13.77
CA GLN A 93 -9.65 -1.45 -12.51
C GLN A 93 -8.75 -2.29 -11.59
N ARG A 94 -8.54 -1.78 -10.39
CA ARG A 94 -7.78 -2.49 -9.37
C ARG A 94 -8.64 -3.29 -8.41
N VAL A 95 -9.91 -2.93 -8.32
CA VAL A 95 -10.92 -3.61 -7.51
C VAL A 95 -12.09 -3.95 -8.41
N VAL A 96 -12.40 -5.23 -8.56
CA VAL A 96 -13.57 -5.73 -9.29
C VAL A 96 -14.37 -6.59 -8.33
N LEU A 97 -15.50 -6.07 -7.92
CA LEU A 97 -16.43 -6.71 -7.00
C LEU A 97 -17.80 -6.81 -7.66
N ARG A 98 -18.52 -7.87 -7.37
CA ARG A 98 -19.91 -8.06 -7.82
C ARG A 98 -20.78 -8.56 -6.70
N ARG A 99 -22.05 -8.19 -6.75
CA ARG A 99 -23.10 -8.76 -5.90
C ARG A 99 -24.32 -9.08 -6.75
N ALA A 100 -24.79 -10.33 -6.68
CA ALA A 100 -25.88 -10.84 -7.52
C ALA A 100 -25.67 -10.54 -9.02
N GLY A 101 -24.44 -10.67 -9.50
CA GLY A 101 -24.06 -10.42 -10.90
C GLY A 101 -23.92 -8.93 -11.28
N VAL A 102 -24.20 -8.00 -10.35
CA VAL A 102 -24.05 -6.56 -10.57
C VAL A 102 -22.69 -6.10 -10.06
N GLU A 103 -21.96 -5.35 -10.88
CA GLU A 103 -20.68 -4.77 -10.52
C GLU A 103 -20.85 -3.65 -9.48
N LEU A 104 -19.95 -3.63 -8.49
CA LEU A 104 -19.91 -2.64 -7.43
C LEU A 104 -18.75 -1.66 -7.69
N PHE A 105 -18.98 -0.40 -7.37
CA PHE A 105 -17.99 0.68 -7.49
C PHE A 105 -17.78 1.32 -6.11
N PRO A 106 -17.06 0.65 -5.19
CA PRO A 106 -16.95 1.13 -3.83
C PRO A 106 -16.17 2.44 -3.74
N LYS A 107 -16.66 3.34 -2.88
CA LYS A 107 -15.93 4.51 -2.40
C LYS A 107 -15.56 4.28 -0.95
N PHE A 108 -14.32 3.89 -0.73
CA PHE A 108 -13.84 3.55 0.59
C PHE A 108 -13.61 4.78 1.46
N THR A 109 -14.12 4.72 2.70
CA THR A 109 -13.86 5.70 3.76
C THR A 109 -13.06 5.02 4.86
N VAL A 110 -11.89 5.57 5.21
CA VAL A 110 -11.03 5.04 6.28
C VAL A 110 -11.74 5.20 7.62
N THR A 111 -11.91 4.09 8.33
CA THR A 111 -12.56 4.02 9.64
C THR A 111 -11.57 3.78 10.77
N ASN A 112 -10.41 3.16 10.47
CA ASN A 112 -9.37 2.88 11.47
C ASN A 112 -7.98 2.88 10.84
N ILE A 113 -6.99 3.35 11.61
CA ILE A 113 -5.55 3.30 11.28
C ILE A 113 -4.82 2.78 12.52
N GLU A 114 -4.25 1.60 12.41
CA GLU A 114 -3.43 1.00 13.46
C GLU A 114 -1.96 1.06 13.05
N THR A 115 -1.12 1.60 13.94
CA THR A 115 0.32 1.79 13.72
C THR A 115 1.12 1.21 14.88
N GLY A 116 2.44 1.11 14.72
CA GLY A 116 3.30 0.79 15.84
C GLY A 116 3.62 -0.69 16.02
N GLY A 117 3.93 -1.40 14.96
CA GLY A 117 4.41 -2.80 15.03
C GLY A 117 3.33 -3.80 15.35
N VAL A 118 2.13 -3.54 14.87
CA VAL A 118 0.93 -4.37 15.02
C VAL A 118 1.08 -5.72 14.28
N LEU A 119 1.99 -5.78 13.31
CA LEU A 119 2.17 -6.95 12.46
C LEU A 119 3.34 -7.80 12.92
N GLU A 120 3.03 -9.02 13.31
CA GLU A 120 4.05 -10.05 13.47
C GLU A 120 4.43 -10.55 12.07
N ALA A 121 5.67 -10.29 11.65
CA ALA A 121 6.22 -10.98 10.50
C ALA A 121 6.40 -12.46 10.87
N THR A 122 5.40 -13.27 10.61
CA THR A 122 5.60 -14.70 10.49
C THR A 122 6.42 -14.91 9.22
N LEU A 123 7.73 -14.86 9.35
CA LEU A 123 8.61 -15.53 8.38
C LEU A 123 8.22 -17.00 8.51
N ASP A 124 7.54 -17.47 7.48
CA ASP A 124 6.92 -18.78 7.39
C ASP A 124 7.38 -19.78 8.44
N ALA A 125 6.49 -20.09 9.37
CA ALA A 125 6.61 -21.28 10.20
C ALA A 125 6.41 -22.54 9.34
N VAL A 126 7.15 -22.67 8.25
CA VAL A 126 7.17 -23.88 7.43
C VAL A 126 8.02 -24.96 8.09
N SER A 127 8.57 -24.75 9.20
CA SER A 127 9.06 -25.77 10.14
C SER A 127 9.65 -25.05 11.33
N GLY A 128 9.31 -25.40 12.53
CA GLY A 128 9.88 -24.87 13.78
C GLY A 128 11.38 -25.15 13.95
N GLU A 129 12.15 -25.16 12.88
CA GLU A 129 13.57 -25.38 12.88
C GLU A 129 14.30 -24.06 12.62
N SER A 130 15.14 -23.69 13.58
CA SER A 130 16.14 -22.62 13.36
C SER A 130 17.16 -23.10 12.33
N TYR A 131 17.29 -22.42 11.23
CA TYR A 131 18.39 -22.68 10.32
C TYR A 131 19.38 -21.50 10.32
N THR A 132 20.62 -21.82 10.16
CA THR A 132 21.71 -20.88 9.93
C THR A 132 21.81 -20.61 8.43
N ASP A 133 21.89 -19.34 8.01
CA ASP A 133 22.15 -19.04 6.62
C ASP A 133 23.57 -19.48 6.20
N VAL A 134 23.86 -19.43 4.89
CA VAL A 134 25.17 -19.81 4.35
C VAL A 134 26.34 -18.97 4.89
N ALA A 135 26.07 -17.85 5.55
CA ALA A 135 27.04 -16.99 6.21
C ALA A 135 27.18 -17.28 7.71
N GLY A 136 26.46 -18.26 8.26
CA GLY A 136 26.55 -18.65 9.67
C GLY A 136 25.73 -17.78 10.63
N HIS A 137 24.82 -16.94 10.14
CA HIS A 137 23.97 -16.13 10.99
C HIS A 137 22.73 -16.91 11.43
N ALA A 138 22.51 -17.00 12.75
CA ALA A 138 21.28 -17.55 13.30
C ALA A 138 20.11 -16.64 12.94
N ARG A 139 19.12 -17.16 12.18
CA ARG A 139 17.86 -16.47 11.98
C ARG A 139 16.98 -16.70 13.19
N ALA A 140 16.45 -15.59 13.74
CA ALA A 140 15.51 -15.65 14.84
C ALA A 140 14.25 -16.43 14.42
N THR A 141 13.96 -17.50 15.13
CA THR A 141 12.73 -18.28 15.02
C THR A 141 11.70 -17.70 15.98
N GLY A 142 10.92 -16.74 15.53
CA GLY A 142 9.85 -16.16 16.33
C GLY A 142 9.20 -14.98 15.62
N PRO A 143 7.98 -14.62 16.00
CA PRO A 143 7.31 -13.45 15.44
C PRO A 143 8.15 -12.19 15.77
N ALA A 144 8.79 -11.64 14.74
CA ALA A 144 9.48 -10.37 14.85
C ALA A 144 8.48 -9.25 14.57
N ARG A 145 8.33 -8.30 15.50
CA ARG A 145 7.59 -7.07 15.22
C ARG A 145 8.31 -6.27 14.15
N VAL A 146 7.60 -5.89 13.11
CA VAL A 146 8.13 -5.04 12.03
C VAL A 146 7.36 -3.73 11.97
N PRO A 147 7.96 -2.65 11.46
CA PRO A 147 7.22 -1.44 11.17
C PRO A 147 6.06 -1.75 10.22
N GLY A 148 4.88 -1.27 10.55
CA GLY A 148 3.71 -1.55 9.76
C GLY A 148 2.54 -0.63 10.03
N VAL A 149 1.54 -0.72 9.20
CA VAL A 149 0.26 -0.05 9.33
C VAL A 149 -0.85 -0.96 8.85
N ILE A 150 -1.97 -0.97 9.56
CA ILE A 150 -3.23 -1.58 9.15
C ILE A 150 -4.23 -0.45 8.95
N VAL A 151 -4.86 -0.45 7.80
CA VAL A 151 -5.90 0.52 7.44
C VAL A 151 -7.19 -0.23 7.19
N THR A 152 -8.23 0.08 7.95
CA THR A 152 -9.59 -0.41 7.71
C THR A 152 -10.39 0.68 7.03
N ALA A 153 -10.99 0.37 5.91
CA ALA A 153 -11.84 1.30 5.17
C ALA A 153 -13.11 0.59 4.68
N ARG A 154 -14.22 1.33 4.63
CA ARG A 154 -15.54 0.79 4.32
C ARG A 154 -16.25 1.61 3.27
N ASP A 155 -17.08 0.93 2.52
CA ASP A 155 -18.23 1.49 1.84
C ASP A 155 -19.50 0.85 2.45
N GLU A 156 -20.15 1.58 3.34
CA GLU A 156 -21.34 1.10 4.05
C GLU A 156 -22.53 0.92 3.10
N GLU A 157 -22.65 1.75 2.06
CA GLU A 157 -23.74 1.69 1.09
C GLU A 157 -23.64 0.42 0.24
N GLN A 158 -22.44 0.09 -0.19
CA GLN A 158 -22.20 -1.13 -0.97
C GLN A 158 -21.89 -2.35 -0.10
N GLY A 159 -21.80 -2.16 1.21
CA GLY A 159 -21.59 -3.24 2.17
C GLY A 159 -20.27 -3.96 2.01
N VAL A 160 -19.20 -3.21 1.78
CA VAL A 160 -17.85 -3.74 1.57
C VAL A 160 -16.86 -3.10 2.54
N GLU A 161 -16.04 -3.92 3.17
CA GLU A 161 -14.88 -3.47 3.94
C GLU A 161 -13.60 -4.01 3.32
N VAL A 162 -12.57 -3.18 3.32
CA VAL A 162 -11.20 -3.59 3.03
C VAL A 162 -10.32 -3.31 4.24
N GLU A 163 -9.53 -4.31 4.62
CA GLU A 163 -8.43 -4.16 5.57
C GLU A 163 -7.12 -4.32 4.81
N TRP A 164 -6.37 -3.22 4.70
CA TRP A 164 -5.09 -3.18 4.00
C TRP A 164 -3.93 -3.12 5.00
N HIS A 165 -2.96 -3.97 4.80
CA HIS A 165 -1.75 -4.04 5.60
C HIS A 165 -0.53 -3.67 4.76
N LEU A 166 0.33 -2.86 5.32
CA LEU A 166 1.68 -2.60 4.80
C LEU A 166 2.70 -2.88 5.88
N GLU A 167 3.69 -3.68 5.55
CA GLU A 167 4.80 -4.04 6.43
C GLU A 167 6.13 -3.70 5.76
N LEU A 168 7.09 -3.23 6.56
CA LEU A 168 8.46 -3.00 6.12
C LEU A 168 9.38 -4.02 6.81
N LEU A 169 9.73 -5.08 6.09
CA LEU A 169 10.48 -6.21 6.60
C LEU A 169 11.95 -5.88 6.88
N PRO A 170 12.68 -6.67 7.71
CA PRO A 170 14.06 -6.39 8.09
C PRO A 170 15.03 -6.19 6.93
N GLY A 171 14.79 -6.82 5.78
CA GLY A 171 15.59 -6.62 4.55
C GLY A 171 15.23 -5.37 3.74
N GLY A 172 14.32 -4.51 4.23
CA GLY A 172 13.82 -3.34 3.50
C GLY A 172 12.76 -3.68 2.44
N LEU A 173 12.28 -4.90 2.42
CA LEU A 173 11.20 -5.33 1.54
C LEU A 173 9.85 -4.83 2.06
N ALA A 174 9.09 -4.14 1.23
CA ALA A 174 7.70 -3.80 1.52
C ALA A 174 6.78 -4.99 1.17
N ARG A 175 5.93 -5.38 2.12
CA ARG A 175 4.92 -6.42 1.93
C ARG A 175 3.53 -5.83 2.12
N GLN A 176 2.64 -6.13 1.19
CA GLN A 176 1.24 -5.72 1.26
C GLN A 176 0.31 -6.93 1.32
N LYS A 177 -0.81 -6.76 2.01
CA LYS A 177 -1.91 -7.71 2.06
C LYS A 177 -3.21 -6.94 2.11
N ALA A 178 -4.26 -7.45 1.49
CA ALA A 178 -5.63 -6.95 1.68
C ALA A 178 -6.56 -8.10 2.02
N THR A 179 -7.53 -7.80 2.88
CA THR A 179 -8.66 -8.66 3.19
C THR A 179 -9.93 -7.90 2.82
N VAL A 180 -10.81 -8.54 2.06
CA VAL A 180 -12.11 -7.96 1.68
C VAL A 180 -13.20 -8.68 2.47
N THR A 181 -14.05 -7.92 3.13
CA THR A 181 -15.16 -8.43 3.95
C THR A 181 -16.49 -7.97 3.40
N ASN A 182 -17.44 -8.90 3.27
CA ASN A 182 -18.82 -8.60 2.95
C ASN A 182 -19.59 -8.21 4.22
N LEU A 183 -20.02 -6.95 4.32
CA LEU A 183 -20.74 -6.44 5.49
C LEU A 183 -22.22 -6.84 5.53
N PHE A 184 -22.78 -7.27 4.40
CA PHE A 184 -24.19 -7.69 4.33
C PHE A 184 -24.45 -9.16 4.73
N GLY A 185 -23.39 -9.86 5.12
CA GLY A 185 -23.52 -11.25 5.58
C GLY A 185 -23.54 -12.28 4.43
N ALA A 186 -23.96 -13.50 4.76
CA ALA A 186 -23.84 -14.67 3.88
C ALA A 186 -25.15 -15.07 3.20
N ASP A 187 -26.20 -14.29 3.28
CA ASP A 187 -27.50 -14.59 2.65
C ASP A 187 -27.39 -14.67 1.12
N ALA A 188 -28.19 -15.54 0.50
CA ALA A 188 -28.05 -15.89 -0.92
C ALA A 188 -28.11 -14.70 -1.91
N GLY A 189 -28.77 -13.59 -1.55
CA GLY A 189 -28.79 -12.37 -2.36
C GLY A 189 -27.67 -11.37 -2.05
N ALA A 190 -26.90 -11.61 -1.00
CA ALA A 190 -25.89 -10.69 -0.49
C ALA A 190 -24.45 -11.18 -0.70
N GLN A 191 -24.25 -12.32 -1.36
CA GLN A 191 -22.91 -12.86 -1.64
C GLN A 191 -22.08 -11.85 -2.41
N LEU A 192 -20.85 -11.62 -1.94
CA LEU A 192 -19.86 -10.78 -2.59
C LEU A 192 -18.93 -11.66 -3.41
N GLU A 193 -18.82 -11.36 -4.68
CA GLU A 193 -17.86 -12.00 -5.59
C GLU A 193 -16.65 -11.08 -5.73
N LEU A 194 -15.46 -11.60 -5.44
CA LEU A 194 -14.19 -10.94 -5.67
C LEU A 194 -13.63 -11.38 -7.02
N GLY A 195 -13.76 -10.53 -8.03
CA GLY A 195 -13.20 -10.77 -9.35
C GLY A 195 -11.73 -10.38 -9.44
N LYS A 196 -11.35 -9.26 -8.82
CA LYS A 196 -9.97 -8.76 -8.81
C LYS A 196 -9.73 -7.89 -7.57
N ILE A 197 -8.55 -8.01 -6.98
CA ILE A 197 -7.94 -6.98 -6.13
C ILE A 197 -6.46 -6.90 -6.47
N GLU A 198 -5.99 -5.71 -6.82
CA GLU A 198 -4.63 -5.46 -7.23
C GLU A 198 -4.02 -4.37 -6.36
N LEU A 199 -3.04 -4.75 -5.56
CA LEU A 199 -2.30 -3.86 -4.68
C LEU A 199 -1.15 -3.23 -5.45
N GLY A 200 -1.22 -1.91 -5.65
CA GLY A 200 -0.18 -1.14 -6.31
C GLY A 200 0.87 -0.61 -5.34
N PHE A 201 2.04 -0.30 -5.89
CA PHE A 201 3.07 0.46 -5.21
C PHE A 201 3.66 1.46 -6.21
N PRO A 202 3.81 2.75 -5.86
CA PRO A 202 4.33 3.72 -6.79
C PRO A 202 5.81 3.44 -7.07
N LEU A 203 6.22 3.65 -8.32
CA LEU A 203 7.63 3.66 -8.67
C LEU A 203 8.22 5.04 -8.38
N PRO A 204 9.45 5.12 -7.81
CA PRO A 204 10.11 6.40 -7.64
C PRO A 204 10.48 7.00 -9.01
N GLU A 205 10.45 8.32 -9.14
CA GLU A 205 10.84 9.02 -10.37
C GLU A 205 12.26 8.68 -10.85
N SER A 206 13.13 8.29 -9.92
CA SER A 206 14.49 7.86 -10.23
C SER A 206 14.59 6.46 -10.86
N ALA A 207 13.49 5.71 -10.91
CA ALA A 207 13.47 4.41 -11.57
C ALA A 207 13.50 4.61 -13.09
N GLY A 208 14.60 4.26 -13.73
CA GLY A 208 14.77 4.42 -15.19
C GLY A 208 14.64 3.12 -15.97
N GLU A 209 14.74 1.99 -15.31
CA GLU A 209 14.72 0.68 -15.94
C GLU A 209 13.89 -0.32 -15.14
N ILE A 210 13.29 -1.27 -15.84
CA ILE A 210 12.70 -2.46 -15.26
C ILE A 210 13.54 -3.68 -15.61
N LEU A 211 13.85 -4.49 -14.60
CA LEU A 211 14.47 -5.79 -14.78
C LEU A 211 13.41 -6.88 -14.64
N THR A 212 13.18 -7.61 -15.70
CA THR A 212 12.28 -8.77 -15.71
C THR A 212 13.04 -10.03 -16.04
N THR A 213 12.43 -11.17 -15.85
CA THR A 213 12.95 -12.44 -16.35
C THR A 213 11.96 -13.03 -17.34
N THR A 214 12.47 -13.47 -18.47
CA THR A 214 11.75 -14.25 -19.46
C THR A 214 12.33 -15.66 -19.52
N GLY A 215 11.64 -16.55 -20.18
CA GLY A 215 12.18 -17.88 -20.37
C GLY A 215 11.18 -18.83 -20.99
N HIS A 216 11.71 -19.93 -21.50
CA HIS A 216 10.95 -21.08 -21.92
C HIS A 216 11.66 -22.34 -21.39
N HIS A 217 11.07 -23.50 -21.56
CA HIS A 217 11.67 -24.77 -21.16
C HIS A 217 13.14 -24.86 -21.64
N LEU A 218 14.06 -25.16 -20.73
CA LEU A 218 15.53 -25.20 -20.88
C LEU A 218 16.24 -23.83 -21.01
N ARG A 219 15.53 -22.72 -20.98
CA ARG A 219 16.07 -21.35 -20.92
C ARG A 219 15.27 -20.48 -19.98
N GLU A 220 15.11 -20.92 -18.75
CA GLU A 220 14.35 -20.22 -17.73
C GLU A 220 15.19 -19.09 -17.13
N ARG A 221 14.48 -18.07 -16.62
CA ARG A 221 15.05 -16.93 -15.89
C ARG A 221 16.10 -16.13 -16.68
N SER A 222 15.92 -15.97 -17.97
CA SER A 222 16.76 -15.08 -18.77
C SER A 222 16.47 -13.62 -18.41
N PRO A 223 17.42 -12.88 -17.80
CA PRO A 223 17.20 -11.51 -17.38
C PRO A 223 17.04 -10.58 -18.59
N GLN A 224 16.07 -9.67 -18.51
CA GLN A 224 15.79 -8.66 -19.52
C GLN A 224 15.75 -7.29 -18.85
N ARG A 225 16.49 -6.32 -19.37
CA ARG A 225 16.41 -4.92 -18.97
C ARG A 225 15.69 -4.13 -20.04
N GLN A 226 14.74 -3.32 -19.61
CA GLN A 226 14.00 -2.43 -20.48
C GLN A 226 13.90 -1.05 -19.83
N PRO A 227 14.01 0.04 -20.59
CA PRO A 227 13.75 1.35 -20.05
C PRO A 227 12.29 1.45 -19.58
N LEU A 228 12.06 2.11 -18.46
CA LEU A 228 10.73 2.52 -18.05
C LEU A 228 10.27 3.64 -18.97
N THR A 229 9.29 3.37 -19.80
CA THR A 229 8.64 4.37 -20.65
C THR A 229 7.22 4.54 -20.15
N VAL A 230 6.79 5.81 -20.01
CA VAL A 230 5.37 6.12 -19.83
C VAL A 230 4.70 5.90 -21.18
N GLY A 231 3.77 4.96 -21.22
CA GLY A 231 3.02 4.60 -22.43
C GLY A 231 1.83 5.53 -22.64
#